data_42e4ea837ba5e7edd8368ce70c1507d9
#
_entry.id   42e4ea837ba5e7edd8368ce70c1507d9
#
_cell.length_a   1.000
_cell.length_b   1.000
_cell.length_c   1.000
_cell.angle_alpha   90.00
_cell.angle_beta   90.00
_cell.angle_gamma   90.00
#
_symmetry.space_group_name_H-M   'P 1'
#
loop_
_entity.id
_entity.type
_entity.pdbx_description
1 polymer ?
#
loop_
_entity_poly.entity_id
_entity_poly.type
_entity_poly.pdbx_seq_one_letter_code
_entity_poly.pdbx_strand_id
1 'polypeptide(L)'
;SKFVVDHKDAVVSALGLKAGDFVALSAGDLKTAQKTAGVIRKTIGASFEGYMKKDCYEFCWVVDFPMYEIGEESGELEFCHNPFSMPQGGLQALETMNPLDILAYQYDLVCNGVELSSGAVRNHDPEIMVKAFQLVGLGEEDVKAKFPAMYNAFCYGAPPHAGIAPGVDRMIMLIAGEDS
;
A
#
# COMPACT_ATOMS: atom_id res chain seq x y z
N SER A 1 -27.64 3.13 15.12
CA SER A 1 -26.56 2.87 16.10
C SER A 1 -26.63 3.90 17.22
N LYS A 2 -26.53 3.48 18.49
CA LYS A 2 -26.58 4.39 19.66
C LYS A 2 -25.45 5.44 19.67
N PHE A 3 -24.37 5.22 18.90
CA PHE A 3 -23.23 6.13 18.82
C PHE A 3 -23.43 7.28 17.83
N VAL A 4 -24.48 7.25 17.03
CA VAL A 4 -24.74 8.24 15.95
C VAL A 4 -26.12 8.86 16.07
N VAL A 5 -26.91 8.48 17.07
CA VAL A 5 -28.31 8.96 17.23
C VAL A 5 -28.36 10.49 17.32
N ASP A 6 -27.49 11.07 18.12
CA ASP A 6 -27.46 12.53 18.36
C ASP A 6 -26.89 13.31 17.15
N HIS A 7 -26.29 12.62 16.19
CA HIS A 7 -25.68 13.19 14.98
C HIS A 7 -26.33 12.70 13.68
N LYS A 8 -27.49 12.03 13.79
CA LYS A 8 -28.15 11.37 12.65
C LYS A 8 -28.36 12.32 11.47
N ASP A 9 -28.91 13.49 11.71
CA ASP A 9 -29.23 14.45 10.65
C ASP A 9 -27.99 15.00 9.97
N ALA A 10 -26.91 15.21 10.74
CA ALA A 10 -25.62 15.62 10.21
C ALA A 10 -25.01 14.53 9.30
N VAL A 11 -25.07 13.27 9.72
CA VAL A 11 -24.58 12.12 8.92
C VAL A 11 -25.42 11.94 7.64
N VAL A 12 -26.74 11.99 7.76
CA VAL A 12 -27.68 11.90 6.60
C VAL A 12 -27.37 12.98 5.59
N SER A 13 -27.21 14.22 6.05
CA SER A 13 -26.92 15.37 5.18
C SER A 13 -25.54 15.26 4.54
N ALA A 14 -24.50 14.94 5.34
CA ALA A 14 -23.12 14.86 4.86
C ALA A 14 -22.91 13.77 3.79
N LEU A 15 -23.64 12.64 3.91
CA LEU A 15 -23.54 11.51 3.00
C LEU A 15 -24.64 11.51 1.91
N GLY A 16 -25.56 12.47 1.92
CA GLY A 16 -26.66 12.55 0.97
C GLY A 16 -27.61 11.36 1.00
N LEU A 17 -27.85 10.79 2.19
CA LEU A 17 -28.61 9.56 2.36
C LEU A 17 -30.10 9.76 2.13
N LYS A 18 -30.74 8.73 1.61
CA LYS A 18 -32.19 8.64 1.36
C LYS A 18 -32.82 7.55 2.20
N ALA A 19 -34.13 7.57 2.30
CA ALA A 19 -34.89 6.49 2.94
C ALA A 19 -34.62 5.16 2.22
N GLY A 20 -34.20 4.15 2.98
CA GLY A 20 -33.81 2.84 2.46
C GLY A 20 -32.31 2.63 2.31
N ASP A 21 -31.50 3.68 2.42
CA ASP A 21 -30.05 3.55 2.41
C ASP A 21 -29.53 2.93 3.71
N PHE A 22 -28.47 2.15 3.60
CA PHE A 22 -27.75 1.55 4.70
C PHE A 22 -26.34 2.12 4.78
N VAL A 23 -25.89 2.47 5.96
CA VAL A 23 -24.53 2.94 6.22
C VAL A 23 -23.87 2.03 7.25
N ALA A 24 -22.74 1.46 6.91
CA ALA A 24 -21.86 0.77 7.82
C ALA A 24 -20.75 1.73 8.28
N LEU A 25 -20.52 1.79 9.58
CA LEU A 25 -19.48 2.59 10.19
C LEU A 25 -18.48 1.67 10.88
N SER A 26 -17.20 1.91 10.62
CA SER A 26 -16.10 1.26 11.33
C SER A 26 -15.34 2.30 12.15
N ALA A 27 -15.03 1.98 13.40
CA ALA A 27 -14.31 2.87 14.31
C ALA A 27 -13.29 2.07 15.13
N GLY A 28 -12.16 2.70 15.41
CA GLY A 28 -11.03 2.11 16.11
C GLY A 28 -9.74 2.84 15.75
N ASP A 29 -8.60 2.21 15.97
CA ASP A 29 -7.36 2.66 15.35
C ASP A 29 -7.47 2.61 13.82
N LEU A 30 -6.67 3.43 13.14
CA LEU A 30 -6.82 3.64 11.70
C LEU A 30 -6.69 2.34 10.89
N LYS A 31 -5.66 1.53 11.20
CA LYS A 31 -5.36 0.27 10.47
C LYS A 31 -6.53 -0.73 10.61
N THR A 32 -7.03 -0.92 11.83
CA THR A 32 -8.16 -1.81 12.12
C THR A 32 -9.47 -1.31 11.51
N ALA A 33 -9.74 -0.01 11.61
CA ALA A 33 -10.96 0.58 11.06
C ALA A 33 -11.00 0.46 9.53
N GLN A 34 -9.89 0.72 8.83
CA GLN A 34 -9.76 0.58 7.39
C GLN A 34 -9.89 -0.89 6.94
N LYS A 35 -9.20 -1.83 7.62
CA LYS A 35 -9.28 -3.27 7.33
C LYS A 35 -10.73 -3.77 7.47
N THR A 36 -11.40 -3.40 8.56
CA THR A 36 -12.80 -3.78 8.81
C THR A 36 -13.74 -3.20 7.76
N ALA A 37 -13.60 -1.90 7.44
CA ALA A 37 -14.40 -1.25 6.40
C ALA A 37 -14.19 -1.90 5.02
N GLY A 38 -12.96 -2.29 4.70
CA GLY A 38 -12.62 -3.02 3.46
C GLY A 38 -13.33 -4.37 3.36
N VAL A 39 -13.34 -5.15 4.45
CA VAL A 39 -14.07 -6.44 4.52
C VAL A 39 -15.57 -6.22 4.34
N ILE A 40 -16.15 -5.26 5.08
CA ILE A 40 -17.58 -4.93 4.97
C ILE A 40 -17.94 -4.55 3.53
N ARG A 41 -17.15 -3.67 2.90
CA ARG A 41 -17.37 -3.24 1.51
C ARG A 41 -17.37 -4.41 0.53
N LYS A 42 -16.37 -5.30 0.62
CA LYS A 42 -16.29 -6.48 -0.25
C LYS A 42 -17.46 -7.44 -0.03
N THR A 43 -17.81 -7.70 1.23
CA THR A 43 -18.92 -8.61 1.59
C THR A 43 -20.25 -8.09 1.08
N ILE A 44 -20.54 -6.80 1.27
CA ILE A 44 -21.76 -6.17 0.78
C ILE A 44 -21.79 -6.18 -0.75
N GLY A 45 -20.68 -5.78 -1.41
CA GLY A 45 -20.59 -5.75 -2.87
C GLY A 45 -20.87 -7.11 -3.51
N ALA A 46 -20.33 -8.19 -2.91
CA ALA A 46 -20.54 -9.55 -3.40
C ALA A 46 -21.93 -10.13 -3.09
N SER A 47 -22.60 -9.61 -2.03
CA SER A 47 -23.88 -10.17 -1.57
C SER A 47 -25.10 -9.69 -2.34
N PHE A 48 -24.99 -8.62 -3.11
CA PHE A 48 -26.13 -8.02 -3.81
C PHE A 48 -25.92 -8.02 -5.32
N GLU A 49 -26.87 -8.62 -6.03
CA GLU A 49 -26.87 -8.61 -7.50
C GLU A 49 -26.98 -7.19 -8.04
N GLY A 50 -26.15 -6.85 -9.03
CA GLY A 50 -26.13 -5.53 -9.64
C GLY A 50 -25.20 -4.50 -8.99
N TYR A 51 -24.61 -4.77 -7.84
CA TYR A 51 -23.60 -3.88 -7.24
C TYR A 51 -22.22 -4.03 -7.88
N MET A 52 -21.93 -5.21 -8.40
CA MET A 52 -20.70 -5.46 -9.17
C MET A 52 -21.05 -5.52 -10.66
N LYS A 53 -20.31 -4.78 -11.47
CA LYS A 53 -20.41 -4.87 -12.92
C LYS A 53 -19.92 -6.25 -13.37
N LYS A 54 -20.59 -6.84 -14.35
CA LYS A 54 -20.19 -8.10 -14.97
C LYS A 54 -19.52 -7.83 -16.31
N ASP A 55 -18.68 -8.75 -16.76
CA ASP A 55 -18.05 -8.73 -18.08
C ASP A 55 -17.28 -7.42 -18.39
N CYS A 56 -16.61 -6.87 -17.37
CA CYS A 56 -15.79 -5.68 -17.52
C CYS A 56 -14.51 -5.77 -16.71
N TYR A 57 -13.50 -4.99 -17.11
CA TYR A 57 -12.25 -4.82 -16.39
C TYR A 57 -12.12 -3.38 -15.92
N GLU A 58 -12.19 -3.18 -14.60
CA GLU A 58 -12.06 -1.86 -13.97
C GLU A 58 -10.71 -1.77 -13.29
N PHE A 59 -9.88 -0.82 -13.72
CA PHE A 59 -8.52 -0.63 -13.24
C PHE A 59 -8.42 0.53 -12.27
N CYS A 60 -7.52 0.39 -11.29
CA CYS A 60 -7.08 1.50 -10.46
C CYS A 60 -5.61 1.35 -10.08
N TRP A 61 -4.97 2.48 -9.77
CA TRP A 61 -3.66 2.52 -9.15
C TRP A 61 -3.82 2.71 -7.64
N VAL A 62 -3.06 1.92 -6.89
CA VAL A 62 -2.79 2.17 -5.47
C VAL A 62 -1.38 2.74 -5.40
N VAL A 63 -1.24 3.89 -4.76
CA VAL A 63 0.03 4.64 -4.69
C VAL A 63 0.30 5.10 -3.27
N ASP A 64 1.47 5.71 -3.05
CA ASP A 64 1.85 6.31 -1.77
C ASP A 64 1.84 5.31 -0.60
N PHE A 65 2.48 4.17 -0.81
CA PHE A 65 2.65 3.17 0.24
C PHE A 65 3.52 3.70 1.38
N PRO A 66 3.22 3.35 2.64
CA PRO A 66 4.16 3.57 3.73
C PRO A 66 5.50 2.88 3.42
N MET A 67 6.61 3.54 3.73
CA MET A 67 7.93 2.91 3.58
C MET A 67 8.23 1.94 4.72
N TYR A 68 7.76 2.28 5.91
CA TYR A 68 7.98 1.51 7.13
C TYR A 68 6.67 1.22 7.85
N GLU A 69 6.68 0.16 8.64
CA GLU A 69 5.61 -0.16 9.59
C GLU A 69 6.21 -0.77 10.87
N ILE A 70 5.38 -0.91 11.88
CA ILE A 70 5.74 -1.72 13.05
C ILE A 70 5.30 -3.15 12.77
N GLY A 71 6.26 -4.08 12.79
CA GLY A 71 6.00 -5.50 12.57
C GLY A 71 5.01 -6.05 13.60
N GLU A 72 4.01 -6.80 13.13
CA GLU A 72 2.97 -7.33 14.02
C GLU A 72 3.53 -8.35 15.02
N GLU A 73 4.56 -9.09 14.64
CA GLU A 73 5.20 -10.09 15.49
C GLU A 73 6.44 -9.55 16.22
N SER A 74 7.27 -8.79 15.52
CA SER A 74 8.53 -8.26 16.07
C SER A 74 8.32 -7.08 17.02
N GLY A 75 7.29 -6.25 16.78
CA GLY A 75 7.10 -4.97 17.46
C GLY A 75 8.16 -3.93 17.09
N GLU A 76 9.04 -4.23 16.14
CA GLU A 76 10.12 -3.35 15.70
C GLU A 76 9.77 -2.66 14.37
N LEU A 77 10.52 -1.60 14.06
CA LEU A 77 10.39 -0.91 12.78
C LEU A 77 10.94 -1.80 11.67
N GLU A 78 10.13 -2.04 10.64
CA GLU A 78 10.55 -2.82 9.46
C GLU A 78 10.03 -2.18 8.17
N PHE A 79 10.55 -2.61 7.02
CA PHE A 79 10.03 -2.18 5.72
C PHE A 79 8.64 -2.75 5.49
N CYS A 80 7.70 -1.88 5.09
CA CYS A 80 6.32 -2.30 4.83
C CYS A 80 6.21 -3.27 3.64
N HIS A 81 6.93 -2.98 2.54
CA HIS A 81 6.90 -3.80 1.31
C HIS A 81 8.30 -3.94 0.71
N ASN A 82 8.63 -3.11 -0.31
CA ASN A 82 9.89 -3.21 -1.03
C ASN A 82 10.95 -2.26 -0.45
N PRO A 83 12.00 -2.79 0.20
CA PRO A 83 13.04 -1.99 0.83
C PRO A 83 13.88 -1.16 -0.16
N PHE A 84 13.82 -1.51 -1.45
CA PHE A 84 14.58 -0.84 -2.51
C PHE A 84 13.78 0.25 -3.23
N SER A 85 12.64 0.65 -2.69
CA SER A 85 11.85 1.77 -3.19
C SER A 85 12.48 3.09 -2.79
N MET A 86 12.33 4.10 -3.64
CA MET A 86 12.75 5.46 -3.31
C MET A 86 11.79 6.07 -2.30
N PRO A 87 12.28 6.54 -1.13
CA PRO A 87 11.45 7.29 -0.20
C PRO A 87 11.05 8.64 -0.79
N GLN A 88 9.81 9.05 -0.56
CA GLN A 88 9.37 10.40 -0.88
C GLN A 88 10.11 11.40 0.01
N GLY A 89 10.67 12.45 -0.59
CA GLY A 89 11.55 13.39 0.11
C GLY A 89 13.01 12.92 0.26
N GLY A 90 13.37 11.73 -0.23
CA GLY A 90 14.75 11.25 -0.31
C GLY A 90 15.47 11.20 1.04
N LEU A 91 16.76 11.54 1.03
CA LEU A 91 17.62 11.52 2.22
C LEU A 91 17.08 12.42 3.34
N GLN A 92 16.60 13.62 2.98
CA GLN A 92 16.07 14.56 3.96
C GLN A 92 14.90 13.98 4.76
N ALA A 93 13.98 13.26 4.12
CA ALA A 93 12.87 12.61 4.81
C ALA A 93 13.37 11.55 5.80
N LEU A 94 14.35 10.73 5.39
CA LEU A 94 14.97 9.70 6.25
C LEU A 94 15.72 10.28 7.45
N GLU A 95 16.17 11.52 7.39
CA GLU A 95 16.91 12.19 8.45
C GLU A 95 16.03 12.96 9.43
N THR A 96 14.90 13.48 8.95
CA THR A 96 14.14 14.49 9.70
C THR A 96 12.71 14.11 10.04
N MET A 97 12.13 13.14 9.33
CA MET A 97 10.75 12.71 9.56
C MET A 97 10.68 11.53 10.54
N ASN A 98 9.52 11.36 11.17
CA ASN A 98 9.20 10.10 11.82
C ASN A 98 9.13 8.99 10.74
N PRO A 99 9.87 7.86 10.88
CA PRO A 99 9.87 6.80 9.89
C PRO A 99 8.48 6.30 9.47
N LEU A 100 7.52 6.25 10.38
CA LEU A 100 6.15 5.81 10.11
C LEU A 100 5.33 6.79 9.24
N ASP A 101 5.82 8.01 9.08
CA ASP A 101 5.17 9.04 8.24
C ASP A 101 5.83 9.13 6.84
N ILE A 102 6.91 8.37 6.61
CA ILE A 102 7.61 8.36 5.32
C ILE A 102 6.85 7.47 4.34
N LEU A 103 6.48 8.04 3.19
CA LEU A 103 5.91 7.30 2.08
C LEU A 103 7.01 6.88 1.09
N ALA A 104 6.77 5.81 0.36
CA ALA A 104 7.61 5.35 -0.74
C ALA A 104 6.92 5.56 -2.08
N TYR A 105 7.70 5.78 -3.14
CA TYR A 105 7.19 5.77 -4.52
C TYR A 105 6.94 4.33 -4.98
N GLN A 106 6.00 3.66 -4.31
CA GLN A 106 5.51 2.34 -4.69
C GLN A 106 4.13 2.47 -5.31
N TYR A 107 3.78 1.55 -6.18
CA TYR A 107 2.51 1.54 -6.87
C TYR A 107 2.10 0.13 -7.27
N ASP A 108 0.81 -0.15 -7.14
CA ASP A 108 0.19 -1.38 -7.60
C ASP A 108 -0.88 -1.06 -8.65
N LEU A 109 -0.89 -1.84 -9.72
CA LEU A 109 -2.00 -1.86 -10.66
C LEU A 109 -2.99 -2.94 -10.23
N VAL A 110 -4.21 -2.52 -9.94
CA VAL A 110 -5.30 -3.39 -9.49
C VAL A 110 -6.39 -3.44 -10.56
N CYS A 111 -6.90 -4.62 -10.84
CA CYS A 111 -8.07 -4.83 -11.70
C CYS A 111 -9.12 -5.66 -10.98
N ASN A 112 -10.35 -5.16 -10.92
CA ASN A 112 -11.48 -5.84 -10.26
C ASN A 112 -11.18 -6.28 -8.81
N GLY A 113 -10.32 -5.54 -8.09
CA GLY A 113 -9.91 -5.87 -6.73
C GLY A 113 -8.74 -6.87 -6.63
N VAL A 114 -8.19 -7.33 -7.75
CA VAL A 114 -7.00 -8.18 -7.82
C VAL A 114 -5.79 -7.32 -8.16
N GLU A 115 -4.74 -7.39 -7.35
CA GLU A 115 -3.45 -6.81 -7.65
C GLU A 115 -2.82 -7.54 -8.82
N LEU A 116 -2.78 -6.91 -9.98
CA LEU A 116 -2.18 -7.47 -11.20
C LEU A 116 -0.68 -7.30 -11.26
N SER A 117 -0.19 -6.23 -10.70
CA SER A 117 1.21 -5.86 -10.81
C SER A 117 1.61 -4.92 -9.70
N SER A 118 2.80 -5.15 -9.16
CA SER A 118 3.42 -4.26 -8.17
C SER A 118 4.71 -3.67 -8.74
N GLY A 119 5.01 -2.43 -8.35
CA GLY A 119 6.17 -1.71 -8.81
C GLY A 119 6.63 -0.61 -7.88
N ALA A 120 7.77 -0.03 -8.23
CA ALA A 120 8.31 1.13 -7.52
C ALA A 120 9.25 1.95 -8.41
N VAL A 121 9.36 3.24 -8.12
CA VAL A 121 10.56 4.00 -8.43
C VAL A 121 11.65 3.48 -7.51
N ARG A 122 12.75 3.02 -8.09
CA ARG A 122 13.82 2.35 -7.35
C ARG A 122 14.76 3.38 -6.71
N ASN A 123 15.18 3.06 -5.50
CA ASN A 123 16.32 3.74 -4.93
C ASN A 123 17.58 3.36 -5.74
N HIS A 124 18.30 4.35 -6.21
CA HIS A 124 19.52 4.19 -7.02
C HIS A 124 20.71 4.92 -6.38
N ASP A 125 20.49 5.52 -5.22
CA ASP A 125 21.49 6.27 -4.46
C ASP A 125 22.00 5.43 -3.29
N PRO A 126 23.32 5.16 -3.18
CA PRO A 126 23.86 4.33 -2.12
C PRO A 126 23.72 4.97 -0.72
N GLU A 127 23.76 6.29 -0.62
CA GLU A 127 23.61 7.00 0.65
C GLU A 127 22.18 6.88 1.18
N ILE A 128 21.19 7.09 0.31
CA ILE A 128 19.77 6.88 0.64
C ILE A 128 19.52 5.42 1.02
N MET A 129 20.12 4.47 0.30
CA MET A 129 19.99 3.04 0.59
C MET A 129 20.50 2.71 1.99
N VAL A 130 21.73 3.11 2.30
CA VAL A 130 22.33 2.86 3.62
C VAL A 130 21.49 3.50 4.72
N LYS A 131 21.08 4.74 4.54
CA LYS A 131 20.25 5.46 5.53
C LYS A 131 18.91 4.78 5.76
N ALA A 132 18.25 4.33 4.68
CA ALA A 132 16.97 3.62 4.79
C ALA A 132 17.09 2.32 5.60
N PHE A 133 18.15 1.55 5.36
CA PHE A 133 18.40 0.31 6.09
C PHE A 133 18.85 0.55 7.55
N GLN A 134 19.56 1.65 7.84
CA GLN A 134 19.92 2.02 9.21
C GLN A 134 18.71 2.23 10.11
N LEU A 135 17.62 2.76 9.59
CA LEU A 135 16.39 2.97 10.36
C LEU A 135 15.77 1.66 10.86
N VAL A 136 15.98 0.55 10.14
CA VAL A 136 15.54 -0.80 10.55
C VAL A 136 16.70 -1.63 11.20
N GLY A 137 17.73 -0.96 11.69
CA GLY A 137 18.82 -1.60 12.45
C GLY A 137 19.88 -2.30 11.61
N LEU A 138 19.91 -2.11 10.29
CA LEU A 138 20.93 -2.69 9.41
C LEU A 138 21.95 -1.63 8.99
N GLY A 139 23.21 -1.78 9.40
CA GLY A 139 24.27 -0.84 9.05
C GLY A 139 24.78 -1.00 7.62
N GLU A 140 25.68 -0.10 7.22
CA GLU A 140 26.29 -0.12 5.87
C GLU A 140 26.98 -1.45 5.57
N GLU A 141 27.67 -2.04 6.55
CA GLU A 141 28.35 -3.34 6.39
C GLU A 141 27.33 -4.48 6.16
N ASP A 142 26.16 -4.41 6.80
CA ASP A 142 25.08 -5.38 6.55
C ASP A 142 24.55 -5.26 5.13
N VAL A 143 24.36 -4.02 4.64
CA VAL A 143 23.91 -3.74 3.28
C VAL A 143 24.92 -4.27 2.26
N LYS A 144 26.22 -4.01 2.47
CA LYS A 144 27.30 -4.53 1.62
C LYS A 144 27.37 -6.05 1.63
N ALA A 145 27.19 -6.68 2.78
CA ALA A 145 27.24 -8.13 2.91
C ALA A 145 26.03 -8.82 2.28
N LYS A 146 24.83 -8.26 2.48
CA LYS A 146 23.58 -8.86 1.99
C LYS A 146 23.30 -8.55 0.52
N PHE A 147 23.67 -7.35 0.04
CA PHE A 147 23.36 -6.86 -1.29
C PHE A 147 24.59 -6.32 -2.05
N PRO A 148 25.72 -7.07 -2.10
CA PRO A 148 26.99 -6.55 -2.62
C PRO A 148 26.91 -6.07 -4.07
N ALA A 149 26.22 -6.81 -4.93
CA ALA A 149 26.11 -6.47 -6.35
C ALA A 149 25.35 -5.16 -6.56
N MET A 150 24.24 -4.98 -5.84
CA MET A 150 23.40 -3.78 -5.95
C MET A 150 24.11 -2.56 -5.35
N TYR A 151 24.69 -2.68 -4.15
CA TYR A 151 25.42 -1.61 -3.52
C TYR A 151 26.58 -1.12 -4.41
N ASN A 152 27.40 -2.04 -4.93
CA ASN A 152 28.50 -1.70 -5.83
C ASN A 152 28.00 -1.02 -7.11
N ALA A 153 26.91 -1.52 -7.73
CA ALA A 153 26.35 -0.91 -8.92
C ALA A 153 25.90 0.54 -8.66
N PHE A 154 25.30 0.82 -7.52
CA PHE A 154 24.88 2.17 -7.13
C PHE A 154 26.08 3.09 -6.90
N CYS A 155 27.17 2.61 -6.31
CA CYS A 155 28.42 3.35 -6.16
C CYS A 155 29.06 3.73 -7.49
N TYR A 156 28.85 2.96 -8.55
CA TYR A 156 29.31 3.27 -9.90
C TYR A 156 28.38 4.27 -10.65
N GLY A 157 27.24 4.64 -10.07
CA GLY A 157 26.31 5.60 -10.62
C GLY A 157 25.17 4.98 -11.41
N ALA A 158 24.26 4.30 -10.71
CA ALA A 158 23.03 3.81 -11.34
C ALA A 158 22.12 4.97 -11.76
N PRO A 159 21.49 4.91 -12.96
CA PRO A 159 20.54 5.95 -13.38
C PRO A 159 19.25 5.86 -12.56
N PRO A 160 18.49 6.95 -12.41
CA PRO A 160 17.12 6.89 -11.94
C PRO A 160 16.32 5.89 -12.78
N HIS A 161 15.63 4.97 -12.11
CA HIS A 161 14.86 3.93 -12.79
C HIS A 161 13.64 3.53 -11.97
N ALA A 162 12.68 2.94 -12.66
CA ALA A 162 11.48 2.36 -12.06
C ALA A 162 11.21 1.00 -12.70
N GLY A 163 10.41 0.20 -12.05
CA GLY A 163 10.03 -1.10 -12.58
C GLY A 163 8.66 -1.53 -12.07
N ILE A 164 8.05 -2.42 -12.83
CA ILE A 164 6.78 -3.05 -12.50
C ILE A 164 6.86 -4.53 -12.88
N ALA A 165 6.25 -5.40 -12.08
CA ALA A 165 6.26 -6.85 -12.26
C ALA A 165 4.83 -7.38 -12.42
N PRO A 166 4.33 -7.49 -13.66
CA PRO A 166 3.00 -8.05 -13.92
C PRO A 166 2.91 -9.54 -13.56
N GLY A 167 1.87 -9.91 -12.80
CA GLY A 167 1.56 -11.29 -12.47
C GLY A 167 0.80 -11.97 -13.61
N VAL A 168 1.48 -12.76 -14.42
CA VAL A 168 0.88 -13.42 -15.60
C VAL A 168 -0.26 -14.35 -15.18
N ASP A 169 -0.09 -15.13 -14.12
CA ASP A 169 -1.14 -16.05 -13.62
C ASP A 169 -2.39 -15.29 -13.19
N ARG A 170 -2.24 -14.14 -12.51
CA ARG A 170 -3.37 -13.29 -12.11
C ARG A 170 -4.10 -12.70 -13.32
N MET A 171 -3.37 -12.32 -14.36
CA MET A 171 -3.98 -11.84 -15.62
C MET A 171 -4.79 -12.94 -16.28
N ILE A 172 -4.23 -14.16 -16.38
CA ILE A 172 -4.91 -15.34 -16.96
C ILE A 172 -6.16 -15.68 -16.15
N MET A 173 -6.06 -15.69 -14.81
CA MET A 173 -7.17 -15.91 -13.90
C MET A 173 -8.35 -14.95 -14.18
N LEU A 174 -8.07 -13.66 -14.31
CA LEU A 174 -9.11 -12.66 -14.61
C LEU A 174 -9.71 -12.85 -16.01
N ILE A 175 -8.91 -13.18 -17.01
CA ILE A 175 -9.38 -13.42 -18.38
C ILE A 175 -10.23 -14.69 -18.46
N ALA A 176 -9.86 -15.73 -17.72
CA ALA A 176 -10.59 -16.98 -17.65
C ALA A 176 -11.86 -16.90 -16.79
N GLY A 177 -11.99 -15.85 -15.96
CA GLY A 177 -13.11 -15.73 -15.03
C GLY A 177 -13.04 -16.68 -13.84
N GLU A 178 -11.82 -17.08 -13.46
CA GLU A 178 -11.56 -18.01 -12.36
C GLU A 178 -11.13 -17.24 -11.09
N ASP A 179 -11.39 -17.81 -9.93
CA ASP A 179 -11.05 -17.18 -8.64
C ASP A 179 -9.64 -17.50 -8.14
N SER A 180 -8.99 -18.52 -8.73
CA SER A 180 -7.62 -18.97 -8.39
C SER A 180 -7.02 -19.87 -9.49
#